data_7c51407402c6ce956c0fa370700e3107
#
_entry.id   7c51407402c6ce956c0fa370700e3107
#
_cell.length_a   1.000
_cell.length_b   1.000
_cell.length_c   1.000
_cell.angle_alpha   90.00
_cell.angle_beta   90.00
_cell.angle_gamma   90.00
#
_symmetry.space_group_name_H-M   'P 1'
#
loop_
_entity.id
_entity.type
_entity.pdbx_description
1 polymer ?
#
loop_
_entity_poly.entity_id
_entity_poly.type
_entity_poly.pdbx_seq_one_letter_code
_entity_poly.pdbx_strand_id
1 'polypeptide(L)'
;ELQRKNIVEIQESLCSRRFNSQICSFANRVYPNDKNITSDMTEETEHDGVFLIAKEDASKYFEFFLPQELRFNKNTVDTCGYNVVNFGECKGKTYPRCLIHANKTFIDFLKGKTLKAPEKYYVAVTRAKYSNAIVVDSLFSAAGFEKCKIMLGDQEIEAEKFICS
;
A
#
# COMPACT_ATOMS: atom_id res chain seq x y z
N GLU A 1 -24.00 12.55 -26.52
CA GLU A 1 -24.53 11.63 -25.51
C GLU A 1 -23.57 10.53 -25.12
N LEU A 2 -22.84 9.95 -26.08
CA LEU A 2 -21.76 9.00 -25.82
C LEU A 2 -20.61 9.66 -25.04
N GLN A 3 -20.31 10.92 -25.28
CA GLN A 3 -19.30 11.66 -24.53
C GLN A 3 -19.74 11.92 -23.08
N ARG A 4 -21.03 12.12 -22.82
CA ARG A 4 -21.55 12.27 -21.46
C ARG A 4 -21.47 10.97 -20.68
N LYS A 5 -21.78 9.84 -21.31
CA LYS A 5 -21.62 8.52 -20.66
C LYS A 5 -20.17 8.23 -20.31
N ASN A 6 -19.25 8.52 -21.23
CA ASN A 6 -17.83 8.31 -20.96
C ASN A 6 -17.29 9.22 -19.83
N ILE A 7 -17.77 10.46 -19.75
CA ILE A 7 -17.39 11.39 -18.70
C ILE A 7 -17.93 10.90 -17.34
N VAL A 8 -19.17 10.43 -17.29
CA VAL A 8 -19.77 9.90 -16.05
C VAL A 8 -19.03 8.64 -15.61
N GLU A 9 -18.73 7.73 -16.51
CA GLU A 9 -17.96 6.51 -16.20
C GLU A 9 -16.55 6.84 -15.69
N ILE A 10 -15.87 7.83 -16.28
CA ILE A 10 -14.57 8.29 -15.83
C ILE A 10 -14.67 8.91 -14.43
N GLN A 11 -15.68 9.72 -14.16
CA GLN A 11 -15.89 10.30 -12.83
C GLN A 11 -16.18 9.25 -11.76
N GLU A 12 -17.01 8.27 -12.08
CA GLU A 12 -17.32 7.15 -11.17
C GLU A 12 -16.07 6.31 -10.89
N SER A 13 -15.19 6.12 -11.89
CA SER A 13 -13.94 5.38 -11.71
C SER A 13 -12.91 6.11 -10.83
N LEU A 14 -13.05 7.42 -10.64
CA LEU A 14 -12.15 8.23 -9.81
C LEU A 14 -12.54 8.21 -8.33
N CYS A 15 -13.74 7.75 -8.00
CA CYS A 15 -14.18 7.62 -6.62
C CYS A 15 -14.22 6.13 -6.25
N SER A 16 -13.37 5.72 -5.33
CA SER A 16 -13.26 4.32 -4.94
C SER A 16 -13.97 4.04 -3.63
N ARG A 17 -14.63 2.87 -3.56
CA ARG A 17 -15.15 2.28 -2.32
C ARG A 17 -14.36 1.06 -1.88
N ARG A 18 -13.34 0.66 -2.66
CA ARG A 18 -12.55 -0.54 -2.40
C ARG A 18 -11.51 -0.34 -1.33
N PHE A 19 -11.02 0.87 -1.16
CA PHE A 19 -9.93 1.17 -0.24
C PHE A 19 -10.14 2.55 0.39
N ASN A 20 -9.54 2.75 1.56
CA ASN A 20 -9.75 3.97 2.33
C ASN A 20 -9.01 5.19 1.77
N SER A 21 -9.30 6.36 2.33
CA SER A 21 -8.75 7.63 1.86
C SER A 21 -7.23 7.73 2.03
N GLN A 22 -6.67 7.10 3.03
CA GLN A 22 -5.21 7.10 3.27
C GLN A 22 -4.48 6.33 2.18
N ILE A 23 -5.02 5.17 1.79
CA ILE A 23 -4.49 4.39 0.67
C ILE A 23 -4.64 5.19 -0.64
N CYS A 24 -5.77 5.87 -0.84
CA CYS A 24 -5.96 6.75 -1.99
C CYS A 24 -4.89 7.82 -2.07
N SER A 25 -4.65 8.55 -0.99
CA SER A 25 -3.64 9.60 -0.95
C SER A 25 -2.25 9.08 -1.27
N PHE A 26 -1.91 7.92 -0.71
CA PHE A 26 -0.61 7.30 -0.99
C PHE A 26 -0.51 6.84 -2.45
N ALA A 27 -1.56 6.22 -2.99
CA ALA A 27 -1.59 5.78 -4.38
C ALA A 27 -1.42 6.96 -5.36
N ASN A 28 -2.07 8.08 -5.08
CA ASN A 28 -1.92 9.30 -5.87
C ASN A 28 -0.48 9.83 -5.84
N ARG A 29 0.22 9.66 -4.74
CA ARG A 29 1.61 10.03 -4.60
C ARG A 29 2.53 9.06 -5.35
N VAL A 30 2.22 7.78 -5.34
CA VAL A 30 2.97 6.75 -6.07
C VAL A 30 2.87 6.97 -7.58
N TYR A 31 1.67 7.29 -8.05
CA TYR A 31 1.44 7.53 -9.47
C TYR A 31 0.66 8.83 -9.65
N PRO A 32 1.36 9.98 -9.61
CA PRO A 32 0.72 11.27 -9.83
C PRO A 32 0.17 11.35 -11.25
N ASN A 33 -1.07 11.80 -11.37
CA ASN A 33 -1.67 12.11 -12.66
C ASN A 33 -2.61 13.30 -12.48
N ASP A 34 -3.13 13.84 -13.57
CA ASP A 34 -4.02 15.00 -13.53
C ASP A 34 -5.35 14.74 -12.84
N LYS A 35 -5.66 13.48 -12.58
CA LYS A 35 -6.92 13.05 -11.99
C LYS A 35 -6.66 12.17 -10.78
N ASN A 36 -6.55 12.79 -9.63
CA ASN A 36 -6.40 12.07 -8.37
C ASN A 36 -7.64 11.22 -8.09
N ILE A 37 -7.42 10.00 -7.63
CA ILE A 37 -8.51 9.19 -7.10
C ILE A 37 -8.86 9.65 -5.70
N THR A 38 -10.13 9.51 -5.35
CA THR A 38 -10.67 9.77 -4.02
C THR A 38 -11.35 8.53 -3.49
N SER A 39 -11.66 8.51 -2.20
CA SER A 39 -12.40 7.42 -1.58
C SER A 39 -13.55 7.99 -0.77
N ASP A 40 -14.73 7.37 -0.91
CA ASP A 40 -15.87 7.62 -0.05
C ASP A 40 -16.13 6.46 0.92
N MET A 41 -15.15 5.57 1.09
CA MET A 41 -15.23 4.47 2.04
C MET A 41 -15.25 5.00 3.47
N THR A 42 -16.26 4.59 4.24
CA THR A 42 -16.48 5.02 5.62
C THR A 42 -16.12 3.96 6.65
N GLU A 43 -15.86 2.72 6.22
CA GLU A 43 -15.46 1.65 7.13
C GLU A 43 -14.09 1.94 7.74
N GLU A 44 -13.99 1.76 9.07
CA GLU A 44 -12.75 1.92 9.82
C GLU A 44 -12.47 0.66 10.62
N THR A 45 -11.19 0.36 10.78
CA THR A 45 -10.71 -0.73 11.64
C THR A 45 -9.68 -0.20 12.63
N GLU A 46 -9.16 -1.06 13.49
CA GLU A 46 -8.13 -0.70 14.45
C GLU A 46 -6.77 -0.42 13.79
N HIS A 47 -6.60 -0.83 12.53
CA HIS A 47 -5.33 -0.71 11.83
C HIS A 47 -5.57 -0.36 10.36
N ASP A 48 -5.61 0.94 10.07
CA ASP A 48 -5.91 1.45 8.73
C ASP A 48 -4.80 2.38 8.25
N GLY A 49 -4.51 2.32 6.95
CA GLY A 49 -3.58 3.23 6.30
C GLY A 49 -2.38 2.53 5.67
N VAL A 50 -1.32 3.30 5.50
CA VAL A 50 -0.08 2.84 4.88
C VAL A 50 1.06 3.00 5.88
N PHE A 51 1.79 1.91 6.09
CA PHE A 51 2.84 1.85 7.11
C PHE A 51 4.14 1.34 6.50
N LEU A 52 5.26 1.81 7.03
CA LEU A 52 6.56 1.19 6.81
C LEU A 52 6.92 0.37 8.04
N ILE A 53 7.32 -0.86 7.84
CA ILE A 53 7.80 -1.74 8.91
C ILE A 53 9.19 -2.29 8.54
N ALA A 54 10.00 -2.55 9.56
CA ALA A 54 11.31 -3.13 9.36
C ALA A 54 11.20 -4.63 9.00
N LYS A 55 12.11 -5.11 8.18
CA LYS A 55 12.17 -6.51 7.76
C LYS A 55 12.19 -7.47 8.95
N GLU A 56 12.87 -7.11 10.03
CA GLU A 56 12.95 -7.93 11.24
C GLU A 56 11.60 -8.15 11.93
N ASP A 57 10.64 -7.24 11.71
CA ASP A 57 9.30 -7.30 12.29
C ASP A 57 8.25 -7.87 11.34
N ALA A 58 8.61 -8.14 10.09
CA ALA A 58 7.66 -8.56 9.07
C ALA A 58 6.94 -9.87 9.42
N SER A 59 7.66 -10.85 9.96
CA SER A 59 7.06 -12.14 10.37
C SER A 59 6.05 -11.98 11.49
N LYS A 60 6.35 -11.14 12.49
CA LYS A 60 5.43 -10.83 13.59
C LYS A 60 4.16 -10.18 13.08
N TYR A 61 4.30 -9.21 12.19
CA TYR A 61 3.19 -8.54 11.55
C TYR A 61 2.35 -9.51 10.74
N PHE A 62 2.99 -10.35 9.94
CA PHE A 62 2.33 -11.35 9.11
C PHE A 62 1.50 -12.33 9.95
N GLU A 63 2.07 -12.85 11.04
CA GLU A 63 1.38 -13.80 11.91
C GLU A 63 0.15 -13.20 12.58
N PHE A 64 0.22 -11.92 12.94
CA PHE A 64 -0.87 -11.25 13.66
C PHE A 64 -2.01 -10.83 12.72
N PHE A 65 -1.71 -10.15 11.63
CA PHE A 65 -2.72 -9.58 10.72
C PHE A 65 -3.13 -10.51 9.59
N LEU A 66 -2.33 -11.51 9.26
CA LEU A 66 -2.55 -12.45 8.15
C LEU A 66 -2.80 -11.71 6.82
N PRO A 67 -1.96 -10.74 6.44
CA PRO A 67 -2.15 -10.01 5.20
C PRO A 67 -1.81 -10.86 3.98
N GLN A 68 -2.28 -10.45 2.81
CA GLN A 68 -1.78 -10.99 1.56
C GLN A 68 -0.40 -10.41 1.27
N GLU A 69 0.60 -11.27 1.10
CA GLU A 69 1.94 -10.81 0.72
C GLU A 69 2.01 -10.51 -0.77
N LEU A 70 2.59 -9.36 -1.10
CA LEU A 70 2.85 -8.93 -2.46
C LEU A 70 4.34 -8.65 -2.63
N ARG A 71 4.89 -9.07 -3.77
CA ARG A 71 6.28 -8.81 -4.13
C ARG A 71 6.37 -8.36 -5.60
N PHE A 72 7.42 -7.62 -5.93
CA PHE A 72 7.60 -7.14 -7.29
C PHE A 72 7.69 -8.30 -8.29
N ASN A 73 8.52 -9.30 -7.99
CA ASN A 73 8.66 -10.52 -8.79
C ASN A 73 9.27 -11.64 -7.94
N LYS A 74 9.45 -12.80 -8.56
CA LYS A 74 10.01 -14.01 -7.93
C LYS A 74 11.43 -13.85 -7.39
N ASN A 75 12.16 -12.81 -7.75
CA ASN A 75 13.51 -12.56 -7.23
C ASN A 75 13.50 -12.09 -5.78
N THR A 76 12.37 -11.60 -5.30
CA THR A 76 12.17 -11.32 -3.88
C THR A 76 11.88 -12.64 -3.17
N VAL A 77 12.86 -13.15 -2.43
CA VAL A 77 12.79 -14.49 -1.81
C VAL A 77 12.51 -14.45 -0.31
N ASP A 78 12.81 -13.34 0.36
CA ASP A 78 12.60 -13.18 1.80
C ASP A 78 11.14 -12.82 2.11
N THR A 79 10.25 -13.80 2.01
CA THR A 79 8.82 -13.64 2.29
C THR A 79 8.44 -14.44 3.54
N CYS A 80 7.30 -14.07 4.15
CA CYS A 80 6.86 -14.69 5.40
C CYS A 80 6.06 -15.95 5.21
N GLY A 81 5.25 -16.02 4.15
CA GLY A 81 4.37 -17.15 3.87
C GLY A 81 4.62 -17.76 2.50
N TYR A 82 3.81 -18.77 2.19
CA TYR A 82 3.94 -19.52 0.94
C TYR A 82 3.05 -18.97 -0.18
N ASN A 83 2.03 -18.18 0.16
CA ASN A 83 1.06 -17.67 -0.78
C ASN A 83 1.34 -16.23 -1.16
N VAL A 84 2.48 -16.01 -1.79
CA VAL A 84 2.96 -14.68 -2.19
C VAL A 84 2.57 -14.43 -3.64
N VAL A 85 2.04 -13.23 -3.93
CA VAL A 85 1.59 -12.84 -5.27
C VAL A 85 2.52 -11.76 -5.82
N ASN A 86 2.93 -11.90 -7.07
CA ASN A 86 3.72 -10.89 -7.76
C ASN A 86 2.82 -9.69 -8.13
N PHE A 87 3.38 -8.49 -8.16
CA PHE A 87 2.62 -7.27 -8.50
C PHE A 87 1.87 -7.41 -9.83
N GLY A 88 2.47 -8.03 -10.82
CA GLY A 88 1.84 -8.22 -12.12
C GLY A 88 0.65 -9.19 -12.13
N GLU A 89 0.50 -10.00 -11.10
CA GLU A 89 -0.55 -11.03 -10.98
C GLU A 89 -1.70 -10.62 -10.08
N CYS A 90 -1.59 -9.50 -9.35
CA CYS A 90 -2.58 -9.11 -8.36
C CYS A 90 -3.67 -8.16 -8.90
N LYS A 91 -3.59 -7.77 -10.17
CA LYS A 91 -4.56 -6.86 -10.77
C LYS A 91 -5.97 -7.43 -10.71
N GLY A 92 -6.93 -6.60 -10.32
CA GLY A 92 -8.33 -6.99 -10.22
C GLY A 92 -8.71 -7.70 -8.93
N LYS A 93 -7.76 -8.00 -8.06
CA LYS A 93 -8.01 -8.63 -6.76
C LYS A 93 -8.07 -7.57 -5.66
N THR A 94 -8.80 -7.87 -4.59
CA THR A 94 -8.90 -7.00 -3.41
C THR A 94 -8.70 -7.85 -2.16
N TYR A 95 -7.88 -7.34 -1.25
CA TYR A 95 -7.57 -8.01 0.01
C TYR A 95 -7.85 -7.06 1.17
N PRO A 96 -8.24 -7.56 2.35
CA PRO A 96 -8.40 -6.67 3.51
C PRO A 96 -7.11 -5.93 3.84
N ARG A 97 -5.97 -6.62 3.86
CA ARG A 97 -4.66 -6.08 4.18
C ARG A 97 -3.60 -6.67 3.27
N CYS A 98 -2.59 -5.87 2.94
CA CYS A 98 -1.44 -6.34 2.16
C CYS A 98 -0.13 -6.08 2.91
N LEU A 99 0.80 -6.99 2.75
CA LEU A 99 2.19 -6.87 3.16
C LEU A 99 3.03 -6.79 1.89
N ILE A 100 3.59 -5.61 1.62
CA ILE A 100 4.30 -5.34 0.37
C ILE A 100 5.79 -5.37 0.64
N HIS A 101 6.50 -6.29 -0.01
CA HIS A 101 7.96 -6.35 0.07
C HIS A 101 8.56 -5.33 -0.90
N ALA A 102 9.11 -4.24 -0.35
CA ALA A 102 9.68 -3.18 -1.16
C ALA A 102 11.01 -3.63 -1.77
N ASN A 103 11.14 -3.44 -3.08
CA ASN A 103 12.42 -3.58 -3.75
C ASN A 103 13.22 -2.28 -3.60
N LYS A 104 14.45 -2.27 -4.09
CA LYS A 104 15.33 -1.10 -4.02
C LYS A 104 14.69 0.13 -4.67
N THR A 105 14.05 -0.03 -5.82
CA THR A 105 13.40 1.06 -6.56
C THR A 105 12.31 1.71 -5.71
N PHE A 106 11.50 0.93 -5.02
CA PHE A 106 10.44 1.44 -4.15
C PHE A 106 11.02 2.12 -2.91
N ILE A 107 12.05 1.52 -2.31
CA ILE A 107 12.73 2.12 -1.16
C ILE A 107 13.34 3.48 -1.55
N ASP A 108 13.99 3.56 -2.70
CA ASP A 108 14.55 4.81 -3.20
C ASP A 108 13.46 5.87 -3.43
N PHE A 109 12.30 5.47 -3.95
CA PHE A 109 11.14 6.37 -4.07
C PHE A 109 10.69 6.89 -2.71
N LEU A 110 10.59 6.02 -1.71
CA LEU A 110 10.22 6.43 -0.34
C LEU A 110 11.23 7.40 0.26
N LYS A 111 12.48 7.35 -0.19
CA LYS A 111 13.55 8.27 0.21
C LYS A 111 13.58 9.57 -0.63
N GLY A 112 12.65 9.76 -1.55
CA GLY A 112 12.49 10.98 -2.33
C GLY A 112 12.93 10.92 -3.78
N LYS A 113 13.35 9.77 -4.28
CA LYS A 113 13.73 9.61 -5.68
C LYS A 113 12.51 9.36 -6.55
N THR A 114 12.66 9.64 -7.86
CA THR A 114 11.60 9.38 -8.84
C THR A 114 11.37 7.88 -9.01
N LEU A 115 10.11 7.47 -9.02
CA LEU A 115 9.73 6.07 -9.21
C LEU A 115 9.59 5.77 -10.70
N LYS A 116 10.38 4.80 -11.18
CA LYS A 116 10.28 4.31 -12.56
C LYS A 116 9.15 3.27 -12.64
N ALA A 117 8.40 3.29 -13.74
CA ALA A 117 7.28 2.37 -13.98
C ALA A 117 6.29 2.35 -12.80
N PRO A 118 5.71 3.51 -12.43
CA PRO A 118 4.89 3.62 -11.21
C PRO A 118 3.60 2.81 -11.28
N GLU A 119 3.16 2.40 -12.47
CA GLU A 119 1.90 1.67 -12.67
C GLU A 119 1.87 0.36 -11.88
N LYS A 120 2.99 -0.37 -11.82
CA LYS A 120 3.07 -1.64 -11.09
C LYS A 120 2.92 -1.45 -9.59
N TYR A 121 3.56 -0.41 -9.08
CA TYR A 121 3.48 -0.06 -7.65
C TYR A 121 2.09 0.45 -7.29
N TYR A 122 1.49 1.25 -8.16
CA TYR A 122 0.13 1.71 -8.02
C TYR A 122 -0.85 0.52 -7.92
N VAL A 123 -0.71 -0.47 -8.79
CA VAL A 123 -1.54 -1.67 -8.74
C VAL A 123 -1.39 -2.35 -7.38
N ALA A 124 -0.16 -2.53 -6.90
CA ALA A 124 0.09 -3.19 -5.63
C ALA A 124 -0.56 -2.44 -4.45
N VAL A 125 -0.35 -1.13 -4.33
CA VAL A 125 -0.85 -0.36 -3.19
C VAL A 125 -2.37 -0.21 -3.19
N THR A 126 -3.03 -0.38 -4.32
CA THR A 126 -4.49 -0.29 -4.42
C THR A 126 -5.20 -1.64 -4.26
N ARG A 127 -4.48 -2.70 -3.88
CA ARG A 127 -5.10 -4.02 -3.62
C ARG A 127 -5.68 -4.14 -2.22
N ALA A 128 -5.17 -3.39 -1.26
CA ALA A 128 -5.63 -3.47 0.12
C ALA A 128 -6.83 -2.57 0.36
N LYS A 129 -7.80 -3.10 1.11
CA LYS A 129 -8.99 -2.34 1.52
C LYS A 129 -8.68 -1.44 2.72
N TYR A 130 -8.00 -1.96 3.74
CA TYR A 130 -7.79 -1.28 5.03
C TYR A 130 -6.35 -0.82 5.24
N SER A 131 -5.37 -1.65 4.95
CA SER A 131 -3.98 -1.31 5.25
C SER A 131 -2.98 -1.96 4.31
N ASN A 132 -1.90 -1.20 4.06
CA ASN A 132 -0.67 -1.70 3.46
C ASN A 132 0.46 -1.58 4.47
N ALA A 133 1.19 -2.64 4.72
CA ALA A 133 2.46 -2.58 5.41
C ALA A 133 3.57 -2.81 4.38
N ILE A 134 4.43 -1.82 4.23
CA ILE A 134 5.55 -1.87 3.28
C ILE A 134 6.80 -2.28 4.05
N VAL A 135 7.35 -3.42 3.70
CA VAL A 135 8.55 -3.95 4.36
C VAL A 135 9.79 -3.30 3.76
N VAL A 136 10.58 -2.66 4.62
CA VAL A 136 11.87 -2.06 4.26
C VAL A 136 12.98 -2.73 5.08
N ASP A 137 14.24 -2.61 4.64
CA ASP A 137 15.35 -3.26 5.34
C ASP A 137 15.49 -2.75 6.77
N SER A 138 15.46 -1.43 6.95
CA SER A 138 15.42 -0.77 8.25
C SER A 138 14.60 0.51 8.13
N LEU A 139 13.94 0.90 9.23
CA LEU A 139 13.12 2.10 9.25
C LEU A 139 13.97 3.35 9.00
N PHE A 140 13.40 4.28 8.29
CA PHE A 140 13.98 5.59 8.00
C PHE A 140 12.88 6.64 7.99
N SER A 141 13.26 7.91 8.15
CA SER A 141 12.32 9.02 8.09
C SER A 141 11.94 9.29 6.63
N ALA A 142 10.76 8.85 6.22
CA ALA A 142 10.24 9.08 4.88
C ALA A 142 9.38 10.33 4.83
N ALA A 143 9.46 11.08 3.73
CA ALA A 143 8.63 12.28 3.55
C ALA A 143 7.15 11.90 3.54
N GLY A 144 6.34 12.59 4.35
CA GLY A 144 4.91 12.30 4.49
C GLY A 144 4.58 11.19 5.46
N PHE A 145 5.57 10.66 6.19
CA PHE A 145 5.38 9.63 7.19
C PHE A 145 5.75 10.15 8.57
N GLU A 146 5.10 9.63 9.60
CA GLU A 146 5.39 9.89 11.01
C GLU A 146 5.69 8.61 11.75
N LYS A 147 6.59 8.69 12.73
CA LYS A 147 6.87 7.56 13.61
C LYS A 147 5.62 7.15 14.37
N CYS A 148 5.41 5.84 14.45
CA CYS A 148 4.29 5.29 15.21
C CYS A 148 4.67 3.91 15.75
N LYS A 149 3.76 3.34 16.52
CA LYS A 149 3.87 1.97 17.00
C LYS A 149 2.64 1.20 16.54
N ILE A 150 2.85 -0.05 16.13
CA ILE A 150 1.76 -0.95 15.76
C ILE A 150 1.64 -2.00 16.85
N MET A 151 0.45 -2.14 17.42
CA MET A 151 0.17 -3.14 18.43
C MET A 151 -0.12 -4.49 17.78
N LEU A 152 0.61 -5.51 18.21
CA LEU A 152 0.44 -6.89 17.78
C LEU A 152 0.05 -7.74 19.01
N GLY A 153 -1.18 -7.54 19.48
CA GLY A 153 -1.62 -8.12 20.75
C GLY A 153 -0.89 -7.45 21.92
N ASP A 154 -0.12 -8.25 22.70
CA ASP A 154 0.67 -7.76 23.84
C ASP A 154 2.03 -7.19 23.42
N GLN A 155 2.41 -7.35 22.16
CA GLN A 155 3.66 -6.85 21.61
C GLN A 155 3.41 -5.60 20.78
N GLU A 156 4.44 -4.76 20.65
CA GLU A 156 4.41 -3.62 19.77
C GLU A 156 5.66 -3.60 18.90
N ILE A 157 5.52 -3.06 17.70
CA ILE A 157 6.65 -2.84 16.78
C ILE A 157 6.72 -1.37 16.41
N GLU A 158 7.93 -0.90 16.17
CA GLU A 158 8.16 0.43 15.62
C GLU A 158 7.77 0.45 14.15
N ALA A 159 7.17 1.55 13.70
CA ALA A 159 6.74 1.73 12.32
C ALA A 159 6.76 3.20 11.94
N GLU A 160 6.57 3.47 10.67
CA GLU A 160 6.30 4.80 10.14
C GLU A 160 4.92 4.76 9.49
N LYS A 161 4.07 5.73 9.78
CA LYS A 161 2.71 5.80 9.21
C LYS A 161 2.61 6.97 8.24
N PHE A 162 2.07 6.71 7.04
CA PHE A 162 1.79 7.75 6.06
C PHE A 162 0.69 8.67 6.59
N ILE A 163 0.99 9.96 6.59
CA ILE A 163 0.04 11.01 6.95
C ILE A 163 -0.39 11.74 5.69
N CYS A 164 -1.68 11.89 5.50
CA CYS A 164 -2.22 12.66 4.38
C CYS A 164 -1.81 14.13 4.51
N SER A 165 -0.99 14.57 3.61
CA SER A 165 -0.59 15.98 3.55
C SER A 165 -1.30 16.67 2.41
#